data_02b9c703d35b7920f6a71f90bf813a5b
#
_entry.id   02b9c703d35b7920f6a71f90bf813a5b
#
_cell.length_a   1.000
_cell.length_b   1.000
_cell.length_c   1.000
_cell.angle_alpha   90.00
_cell.angle_beta   90.00
_cell.angle_gamma   90.00
#
_symmetry.space_group_name_H-M   'P 1'
#
loop_
_entity.id
_entity.type
_entity.pdbx_description
1 polymer ?
#
loop_
_entity_poly.entity_id
_entity_poly.type
_entity_poly.pdbx_seq_one_letter_code
_entity_poly.pdbx_strand_id
1 'polypeptide(L)'
;MATAGGGEEAAVQRALRFSDVVQESLEILAPIGGYSKVPLVSLEEAVKPLVPILPDVQSHAYAATLKCKKPADNLTQDESASIMLYTMGWEPLDECLYVVLNDTLRAKNRQQKLPFWYLYLRLFLNALFRLPLIPAMAYRGVRLDLSNRYIKGESIVWWGFSSCTTSVDVLDSEIFLGKTGRRTMFTLQCKSARDISQHSFYPAEDEVLLMAATQFKVKGCLTQGNLYIIQLEEIIPPFPLLQPVPIIGSLSIHSNPPVDSITTSSGTSKNKTVKSSTKPPTSKHVAAADNSIIGPMSTVKITASTNKVRKETCMFKIILSLY
;
A
#
# COMPACT_ATOMS: atom_id res chain seq x y z
N MET A 1 14.49 34.87 10.89
CA MET A 1 14.01 34.05 12.03
C MET A 1 13.14 32.95 11.43
N ALA A 2 13.68 31.71 11.30
CA ALA A 2 12.92 30.54 10.85
C ALA A 2 12.05 30.08 12.03
N THR A 3 10.77 29.97 11.80
CA THR A 3 9.74 29.65 12.79
C THR A 3 9.94 28.23 13.34
N ALA A 4 10.07 28.11 14.66
CA ALA A 4 10.20 26.84 15.40
C ALA A 4 8.97 25.90 15.24
N GLY A 5 7.87 26.33 14.61
CA GLY A 5 6.64 25.57 14.45
C GLY A 5 6.69 24.47 13.39
N GLY A 6 7.50 24.61 12.33
CA GLY A 6 7.52 23.62 11.25
C GLY A 6 8.15 22.27 11.59
N GLY A 7 8.99 22.23 12.63
CA GLY A 7 9.64 20.98 13.07
C GLY A 7 8.74 20.08 13.91
N GLU A 8 7.89 20.65 14.74
CA GLU A 8 6.97 19.92 15.62
C GLU A 8 5.81 19.31 14.83
N GLU A 9 5.26 20.06 13.89
CA GLU A 9 4.22 19.60 12.98
C GLU A 9 4.68 18.43 12.10
N ALA A 10 5.87 18.54 11.50
CA ALA A 10 6.48 17.43 10.76
C ALA A 10 6.70 16.20 11.65
N ALA A 11 7.06 16.37 12.92
CA ALA A 11 7.23 15.28 13.88
C ALA A 11 5.90 14.55 14.15
N VAL A 12 4.80 15.29 14.33
CA VAL A 12 3.47 14.71 14.54
C VAL A 12 3.00 13.91 13.31
N GLN A 13 3.22 14.44 12.11
CA GLN A 13 2.90 13.74 10.84
C GLN A 13 3.65 12.42 10.72
N ARG A 14 4.94 12.39 11.07
CA ARG A 14 5.77 11.18 11.07
C ARG A 14 5.29 10.16 12.10
N ALA A 15 4.98 10.60 13.33
CA ALA A 15 4.46 9.75 14.39
C ALA A 15 3.17 9.05 13.99
N LEU A 16 2.24 9.75 13.32
CA LEU A 16 0.98 9.19 12.86
C LEU A 16 1.18 8.05 11.86
N ARG A 17 2.14 8.17 10.92
CA ARG A 17 2.43 7.12 9.94
C ARG A 17 2.92 5.83 10.60
N PHE A 18 3.66 5.93 11.70
CA PHE A 18 4.15 4.78 12.45
C PHE A 18 3.15 4.27 13.50
N SER A 19 2.23 5.09 13.99
CA SER A 19 1.26 4.69 15.03
C SER A 19 -0.06 4.13 14.48
N ASP A 20 -0.31 4.20 13.19
CA ASP A 20 -1.58 3.81 12.57
C ASP A 20 -1.92 2.31 12.70
N VAL A 21 -0.96 1.48 13.10
CA VAL A 21 -1.17 0.05 13.42
C VAL A 21 -2.20 -0.18 14.54
N VAL A 22 -2.48 0.82 15.37
CA VAL A 22 -3.56 0.74 16.38
C VAL A 22 -4.94 0.60 15.75
N GLN A 23 -5.09 1.00 14.50
CA GLN A 23 -6.33 0.98 13.75
C GLN A 23 -6.53 -0.34 12.97
N GLU A 24 -5.53 -1.26 12.99
CA GLU A 24 -5.65 -2.53 12.28
C GLU A 24 -6.85 -3.34 12.77
N SER A 25 -7.63 -3.83 11.81
CA SER A 25 -8.73 -4.74 12.09
C SER A 25 -8.18 -6.12 12.41
N LEU A 26 -8.65 -6.73 13.51
CA LEU A 26 -8.36 -8.13 13.81
C LEU A 26 -9.25 -9.09 13.00
N GLU A 27 -10.21 -8.57 12.23
CA GLU A 27 -11.08 -9.37 11.38
C GLU A 27 -10.40 -9.72 10.05
N ILE A 28 -10.69 -10.91 9.56
CA ILE A 28 -10.28 -11.30 8.21
C ILE A 28 -11.25 -10.66 7.22
N LEU A 29 -10.72 -9.76 6.39
CA LEU A 29 -11.47 -9.08 5.35
C LEU A 29 -11.25 -9.76 3.99
N ALA A 30 -12.11 -9.47 3.01
CA ALA A 30 -11.94 -9.95 1.64
C ALA A 30 -10.60 -9.44 1.04
N PRO A 31 -9.92 -10.18 0.15
CA PRO A 31 -8.68 -9.74 -0.47
C PRO A 31 -8.76 -8.38 -1.14
N ILE A 32 -7.63 -7.67 -1.17
CA ILE A 32 -7.48 -6.38 -1.86
C ILE A 32 -7.13 -6.64 -3.32
N GLY A 33 -7.94 -6.13 -4.26
CA GLY A 33 -7.73 -6.35 -5.68
C GLY A 33 -8.51 -5.37 -6.56
N GLY A 34 -8.52 -5.66 -7.88
CA GLY A 34 -9.22 -4.84 -8.89
C GLY A 34 -8.29 -3.87 -9.65
N TYR A 35 -7.24 -3.39 -9.02
CA TYR A 35 -6.28 -2.44 -9.61
C TYR A 35 -5.37 -3.04 -10.69
N SER A 36 -5.21 -4.36 -10.77
CA SER A 36 -4.39 -5.00 -11.82
C SER A 36 -4.95 -4.87 -13.23
N LYS A 37 -6.25 -4.55 -13.34
CA LYS A 37 -6.98 -4.41 -14.61
C LYS A 37 -6.92 -3.01 -15.21
N VAL A 38 -6.50 -2.00 -14.43
CA VAL A 38 -6.38 -0.63 -14.92
C VAL A 38 -4.99 -0.39 -15.52
N PRO A 39 -4.85 0.58 -16.46
CA PRO A 39 -3.56 0.88 -17.06
C PRO A 39 -2.57 1.45 -16.04
N LEU A 40 -1.28 1.31 -16.32
CA LEU A 40 -0.24 2.05 -15.66
C LEU A 40 -0.20 3.45 -16.29
N VAL A 41 -0.35 4.48 -15.48
CA VAL A 41 -0.43 5.88 -15.91
C VAL A 41 0.57 6.74 -15.11
N SER A 42 0.76 8.01 -15.49
CA SER A 42 1.55 8.97 -14.71
C SER A 42 0.95 9.20 -13.32
N LEU A 43 1.75 9.74 -12.39
CA LEU A 43 1.25 10.07 -11.05
C LEU A 43 0.14 11.12 -11.11
N GLU A 44 0.26 12.10 -11.99
CA GLU A 44 -0.78 13.13 -12.21
C GLU A 44 -2.13 12.49 -12.57
N GLU A 45 -2.13 11.56 -13.53
CA GLU A 45 -3.37 10.84 -13.92
C GLU A 45 -3.85 9.91 -12.79
N ALA A 46 -2.93 9.27 -12.08
CA ALA A 46 -3.25 8.31 -11.04
C ALA A 46 -3.98 8.92 -9.84
N VAL A 47 -3.72 10.20 -9.54
CA VAL A 47 -4.34 10.89 -8.41
C VAL A 47 -5.64 11.62 -8.78
N LYS A 48 -5.98 11.82 -10.06
CA LYS A 48 -7.22 12.51 -10.47
C LYS A 48 -8.50 11.95 -9.82
N PRO A 49 -8.69 10.62 -9.75
CA PRO A 49 -9.88 10.06 -9.10
C PRO A 49 -9.91 10.31 -7.58
N LEU A 50 -8.79 10.69 -6.97
CA LEU A 50 -8.69 10.94 -5.54
C LEU A 50 -9.11 12.35 -5.13
N VAL A 51 -9.16 13.31 -6.05
CA VAL A 51 -9.50 14.72 -5.77
C VAL A 51 -10.79 14.90 -4.95
N PRO A 52 -11.88 14.14 -5.18
CA PRO A 52 -13.10 14.28 -4.37
C PRO A 52 -12.95 13.87 -2.89
N ILE A 53 -11.90 13.10 -2.55
CA ILE A 53 -11.64 12.59 -1.20
C ILE A 53 -10.35 13.15 -0.60
N LEU A 54 -9.47 13.72 -1.42
CA LEU A 54 -8.20 14.34 -1.08
C LEU A 54 -8.03 15.60 -1.95
N PRO A 55 -8.62 16.75 -1.56
CA PRO A 55 -8.67 17.94 -2.43
C PRO A 55 -7.29 18.42 -2.91
N ASP A 56 -6.27 18.37 -2.03
CA ASP A 56 -4.93 18.92 -2.31
C ASP A 56 -3.95 17.87 -2.90
N VAL A 57 -4.41 16.65 -3.17
CA VAL A 57 -3.55 15.56 -3.63
C VAL A 57 -2.77 15.88 -4.92
N GLN A 58 -3.35 16.64 -5.84
CA GLN A 58 -2.68 17.02 -7.09
C GLN A 58 -1.48 17.95 -6.85
N SER A 59 -1.61 18.91 -5.94
CA SER A 59 -0.52 19.81 -5.57
C SER A 59 0.64 19.06 -4.93
N HIS A 60 0.34 18.12 -4.04
CA HIS A 60 1.34 17.27 -3.39
C HIS A 60 1.98 16.25 -4.36
N ALA A 61 1.20 15.69 -5.29
CA ALA A 61 1.72 14.83 -6.35
C ALA A 61 2.69 15.56 -7.27
N TYR A 62 2.35 16.81 -7.65
CA TYR A 62 3.26 17.67 -8.42
C TYR A 62 4.55 17.96 -7.66
N ALA A 63 4.46 18.30 -6.36
CA ALA A 63 5.64 18.55 -5.51
C ALA A 63 6.52 17.29 -5.38
N ALA A 64 5.93 16.11 -5.21
CA ALA A 64 6.65 14.83 -5.18
C ALA A 64 7.37 14.57 -6.52
N THR A 65 6.67 14.76 -7.64
CA THR A 65 7.25 14.60 -8.98
C THR A 65 8.46 15.50 -9.21
N LEU A 66 8.38 16.77 -8.78
CA LEU A 66 9.51 17.70 -8.90
C LEU A 66 10.75 17.27 -8.11
N LYS A 67 10.57 16.61 -6.96
CA LYS A 67 11.67 16.08 -6.13
C LYS A 67 12.29 14.80 -6.70
N CYS A 68 11.55 14.00 -7.46
CA CYS A 68 11.97 12.70 -7.99
C CYS A 68 12.56 12.76 -9.42
N LYS A 69 13.29 13.81 -9.79
CA LYS A 69 13.84 13.98 -11.17
C LYS A 69 14.85 12.93 -11.60
N LYS A 70 15.58 12.33 -10.65
CA LYS A 70 16.59 11.29 -10.90
C LYS A 70 16.42 10.21 -9.83
N PRO A 71 15.41 9.35 -9.96
CA PRO A 71 15.12 8.34 -8.97
C PRO A 71 16.20 7.25 -8.94
N ALA A 72 16.42 6.65 -7.77
CA ALA A 72 17.23 5.47 -7.59
C ALA A 72 16.53 4.21 -8.13
N ASP A 73 17.18 3.06 -8.02
CA ASP A 73 16.62 1.71 -8.24
C ASP A 73 15.96 1.50 -9.61
N ASN A 74 16.37 2.28 -10.60
CA ASN A 74 15.82 2.25 -11.96
C ASN A 74 14.28 2.48 -12.00
N LEU A 75 13.68 3.09 -10.99
CA LEU A 75 12.30 3.50 -11.04
C LEU A 75 12.13 4.68 -12.02
N THR A 76 10.94 4.81 -12.58
CA THR A 76 10.57 6.02 -13.30
C THR A 76 10.31 7.15 -12.31
N GLN A 77 10.28 8.39 -12.81
CA GLN A 77 9.96 9.56 -12.00
C GLN A 77 8.60 9.42 -11.30
N ASP A 78 7.58 8.96 -12.02
CA ASP A 78 6.23 8.75 -11.47
C ASP A 78 6.18 7.65 -10.42
N GLU A 79 6.92 6.56 -10.63
CA GLU A 79 7.02 5.46 -9.66
C GLU A 79 7.65 5.92 -8.35
N SER A 80 8.81 6.58 -8.42
CA SER A 80 9.47 7.14 -7.23
C SER A 80 8.59 8.21 -6.55
N ALA A 81 7.98 9.09 -7.33
CA ALA A 81 7.10 10.13 -6.81
C ALA A 81 5.83 9.55 -6.15
N SER A 82 5.34 8.39 -6.59
CA SER A 82 4.22 7.71 -5.93
C SER A 82 4.58 7.24 -4.53
N ILE A 83 5.81 6.76 -4.32
CA ILE A 83 6.32 6.37 -3.00
C ILE A 83 6.55 7.62 -2.14
N MET A 84 7.16 8.65 -2.70
CA MET A 84 7.36 9.92 -2.00
C MET A 84 6.03 10.51 -1.54
N LEU A 85 5.01 10.54 -2.40
CA LEU A 85 3.67 11.04 -2.06
C LEU A 85 3.02 10.25 -0.91
N TYR A 86 3.23 8.93 -0.87
CA TYR A 86 2.76 8.10 0.24
C TYR A 86 3.39 8.51 1.58
N THR A 87 4.67 8.86 1.59
CA THR A 87 5.40 9.21 2.81
C THR A 87 5.26 10.68 3.21
N MET A 88 4.77 11.55 2.32
CA MET A 88 4.52 12.96 2.63
C MET A 88 3.38 13.13 3.62
N GLY A 89 3.57 14.07 4.55
CA GLY A 89 2.50 14.59 5.39
C GLY A 89 2.17 16.03 5.05
N TRP A 90 0.92 16.44 5.25
CA TRP A 90 0.42 17.81 5.12
C TRP A 90 -0.74 18.07 6.06
N GLU A 91 -1.14 19.31 6.20
CA GLU A 91 -2.31 19.71 6.98
C GLU A 91 -3.54 19.91 6.06
N PRO A 92 -4.73 19.48 6.54
CA PRO A 92 -4.96 18.75 7.78
C PRO A 92 -4.49 17.28 7.72
N LEU A 93 -4.03 16.75 8.85
CA LEU A 93 -3.38 15.43 8.93
C LEU A 93 -4.26 14.27 8.47
N ASP A 94 -5.56 14.36 8.67
CA ASP A 94 -6.55 13.35 8.26
C ASP A 94 -6.82 13.35 6.75
N GLU A 95 -6.28 14.31 6.01
CA GLU A 95 -6.29 14.39 4.56
C GLU A 95 -4.96 13.92 3.93
N CYS A 96 -3.96 13.49 4.72
CA CYS A 96 -2.74 12.89 4.16
C CYS A 96 -3.07 11.60 3.40
N LEU A 97 -2.42 11.41 2.26
CA LEU A 97 -2.70 10.26 1.38
C LEU A 97 -2.58 8.92 2.13
N TYR A 98 -1.50 8.71 2.90
CA TYR A 98 -1.30 7.46 3.64
C TYR A 98 -2.39 7.20 4.67
N VAL A 99 -2.95 8.25 5.30
CA VAL A 99 -4.04 8.12 6.28
C VAL A 99 -5.30 7.62 5.60
N VAL A 100 -5.75 8.32 4.56
CA VAL A 100 -7.01 8.00 3.87
C VAL A 100 -6.92 6.68 3.10
N LEU A 101 -5.75 6.38 2.51
CA LEU A 101 -5.51 5.08 1.86
C LEU A 101 -5.58 3.94 2.87
N ASN A 102 -4.82 4.00 3.96
CA ASN A 102 -4.77 2.94 4.96
C ASN A 102 -6.12 2.77 5.67
N ASP A 103 -6.84 3.85 5.96
CA ASP A 103 -8.24 3.81 6.44
C ASP A 103 -9.16 3.08 5.44
N THR A 104 -8.96 3.33 4.15
CA THR A 104 -9.73 2.64 3.09
C THR A 104 -9.41 1.15 3.08
N LEU A 105 -8.13 0.77 3.17
CA LEU A 105 -7.68 -0.62 3.15
C LEU A 105 -8.15 -1.41 4.37
N ARG A 106 -8.32 -0.78 5.53
CA ARG A 106 -8.82 -1.38 6.78
C ARG A 106 -10.34 -1.44 6.87
N ALA A 107 -11.04 -0.67 6.03
CA ALA A 107 -12.49 -0.55 6.11
C ALA A 107 -13.21 -1.84 5.71
N LYS A 108 -14.25 -2.24 6.47
CA LYS A 108 -15.11 -3.38 6.13
C LYS A 108 -15.80 -3.22 4.77
N ASN A 109 -16.18 -1.99 4.43
CA ASN A 109 -16.83 -1.62 3.16
C ASN A 109 -15.83 -1.16 2.09
N ARG A 110 -14.54 -1.55 2.20
CA ARG A 110 -13.49 -1.09 1.31
C ARG A 110 -13.75 -1.34 -0.18
N GLN A 111 -14.49 -2.39 -0.52
CA GLN A 111 -14.81 -2.72 -1.91
C GLN A 111 -15.55 -1.59 -2.65
N GLN A 112 -16.29 -0.75 -1.92
CA GLN A 112 -16.98 0.42 -2.47
C GLN A 112 -16.05 1.63 -2.64
N LYS A 113 -14.95 1.69 -1.86
CA LYS A 113 -14.01 2.82 -1.84
C LYS A 113 -12.78 2.58 -2.70
N LEU A 114 -12.34 1.32 -2.83
CA LEU A 114 -11.14 0.93 -3.57
C LEU A 114 -11.10 1.41 -5.04
N PRO A 115 -12.22 1.46 -5.80
CA PRO A 115 -12.18 1.92 -7.19
C PRO A 115 -11.54 3.30 -7.40
N PHE A 116 -11.70 4.22 -6.45
CA PHE A 116 -11.05 5.55 -6.52
C PHE A 116 -9.51 5.44 -6.46
N TRP A 117 -8.99 4.39 -5.82
CA TRP A 117 -7.57 4.16 -5.60
C TRP A 117 -6.89 3.31 -6.68
N TYR A 118 -7.62 2.71 -7.60
CA TYR A 118 -7.07 1.70 -8.51
C TYR A 118 -5.90 2.21 -9.34
N LEU A 119 -5.97 3.41 -9.91
CA LEU A 119 -4.88 3.96 -10.71
C LEU A 119 -3.64 4.23 -9.85
N TYR A 120 -3.83 4.83 -8.68
CA TYR A 120 -2.73 5.06 -7.75
C TYR A 120 -2.13 3.75 -7.23
N LEU A 121 -2.95 2.80 -6.79
CA LEU A 121 -2.47 1.48 -6.34
C LEU A 121 -1.74 0.73 -7.45
N ARG A 122 -2.19 0.85 -8.71
CA ARG A 122 -1.52 0.23 -9.84
C ARG A 122 -0.11 0.77 -10.04
N LEU A 123 0.06 2.08 -9.96
CA LEU A 123 1.37 2.74 -10.07
C LEU A 123 2.25 2.44 -8.85
N PHE A 124 1.72 2.65 -7.66
CA PHE A 124 2.43 2.48 -6.40
C PHE A 124 2.92 1.04 -6.18
N LEU A 125 2.06 0.05 -6.43
CA LEU A 125 2.44 -1.36 -6.33
C LEU A 125 3.42 -1.76 -7.43
N ASN A 126 3.30 -1.22 -8.66
CA ASN A 126 4.30 -1.45 -9.70
C ASN A 126 5.69 -0.96 -9.25
N ALA A 127 5.74 0.23 -8.64
CA ALA A 127 6.98 0.77 -8.08
C ALA A 127 7.54 -0.13 -6.97
N LEU A 128 6.73 -0.46 -5.96
CA LEU A 128 7.16 -1.27 -4.82
C LEU A 128 7.63 -2.67 -5.23
N PHE A 129 6.96 -3.34 -6.17
CA PHE A 129 7.38 -4.67 -6.63
C PHE A 129 8.66 -4.67 -7.46
N ARG A 130 9.09 -3.51 -7.98
CA ARG A 130 10.38 -3.35 -8.65
C ARG A 130 11.54 -3.15 -7.69
N LEU A 131 11.26 -2.64 -6.48
CA LEU A 131 12.28 -2.51 -5.44
C LEU A 131 12.73 -3.89 -4.93
N PRO A 132 13.99 -4.04 -4.52
CA PRO A 132 14.50 -5.30 -3.98
C PRO A 132 13.71 -5.72 -2.73
N LEU A 133 13.52 -7.04 -2.60
CA LEU A 133 13.03 -7.64 -1.37
C LEU A 133 14.14 -7.54 -0.31
N ILE A 134 13.78 -7.08 0.88
CA ILE A 134 14.66 -7.11 2.03
C ILE A 134 14.08 -8.11 3.03
N PRO A 135 14.56 -9.37 3.07
CA PRO A 135 14.28 -10.26 4.18
C PRO A 135 15.08 -9.76 5.38
N ALA A 136 14.47 -8.98 6.23
CA ALA A 136 15.15 -8.32 7.34
C ALA A 136 14.33 -8.36 8.62
N MET A 137 15.02 -8.12 9.74
CA MET A 137 14.36 -7.67 10.95
C MET A 137 14.00 -6.20 10.78
N ALA A 138 12.72 -5.90 10.93
CA ALA A 138 12.24 -4.54 10.97
C ALA A 138 11.61 -4.24 12.34
N TYR A 139 11.54 -2.96 12.65
CA TYR A 139 11.07 -2.49 13.94
C TYR A 139 9.99 -1.42 13.74
N ARG A 140 9.06 -1.37 14.70
CA ARG A 140 8.02 -0.35 14.72
C ARG A 140 7.69 -0.01 16.17
N GLY A 141 7.70 1.27 16.51
CA GLY A 141 7.37 1.78 17.84
C GLY A 141 5.97 2.40 17.86
N VAL A 142 5.25 2.18 18.95
CA VAL A 142 3.93 2.81 19.20
C VAL A 142 3.83 3.18 20.67
N ARG A 143 3.44 4.41 20.99
CA ARG A 143 3.31 4.90 22.37
C ARG A 143 1.96 4.51 23.01
N LEU A 144 1.62 3.24 22.90
CA LEU A 144 0.41 2.63 23.48
C LEU A 144 0.72 1.18 23.88
N ASP A 145 -0.02 0.67 24.86
CA ASP A 145 -0.02 -0.77 25.19
C ASP A 145 -0.94 -1.52 24.22
N LEU A 146 -0.35 -2.34 23.37
CA LEU A 146 -1.08 -3.19 22.42
C LEU A 146 -0.99 -4.68 22.76
N SER A 147 -0.39 -5.05 23.90
CA SER A 147 -0.10 -6.44 24.26
C SER A 147 -1.33 -7.34 24.28
N ASN A 148 -2.47 -6.80 24.68
CA ASN A 148 -3.74 -7.54 24.73
C ASN A 148 -4.34 -7.89 23.36
N ARG A 149 -3.84 -7.27 22.27
CA ARG A 149 -4.30 -7.51 20.89
C ARG A 149 -3.50 -8.57 20.16
N TYR A 150 -2.33 -8.95 20.70
CA TYR A 150 -1.38 -9.84 20.02
C TYR A 150 -1.11 -11.09 20.86
N ILE A 151 -2.01 -12.06 20.74
CA ILE A 151 -1.97 -13.31 21.52
C ILE A 151 -0.99 -14.29 20.86
N LYS A 152 -0.04 -14.83 21.66
CA LYS A 152 0.95 -15.79 21.16
C LYS A 152 0.28 -16.97 20.48
N GLY A 153 0.74 -17.28 19.28
CA GLY A 153 0.25 -18.39 18.47
C GLY A 153 -0.88 -18.00 17.50
N GLU A 154 -1.49 -16.84 17.64
CA GLU A 154 -2.49 -16.35 16.69
C GLU A 154 -1.87 -15.81 15.41
N SER A 155 -2.66 -15.81 14.34
CA SER A 155 -2.32 -15.18 13.06
C SER A 155 -3.17 -13.93 12.89
N ILE A 156 -2.53 -12.85 12.51
CA ILE A 156 -3.15 -11.54 12.29
C ILE A 156 -2.80 -11.02 10.91
N VAL A 157 -3.61 -10.10 10.39
CA VAL A 157 -3.34 -9.42 9.12
C VAL A 157 -3.29 -7.92 9.36
N TRP A 158 -2.20 -7.29 8.93
CA TRP A 158 -2.12 -5.83 8.83
C TRP A 158 -2.62 -5.42 7.45
N TRP A 159 -3.80 -4.83 7.41
CA TRP A 159 -4.49 -4.51 6.16
C TRP A 159 -3.98 -3.26 5.47
N GLY A 160 -3.44 -2.30 6.22
CA GLY A 160 -2.77 -1.12 5.68
C GLY A 160 -1.34 -1.41 5.25
N PHE A 161 -0.78 -0.55 4.40
CA PHE A 161 0.68 -0.47 4.25
C PHE A 161 1.28 -0.04 5.58
N SER A 162 2.42 -0.60 5.93
CA SER A 162 2.99 -0.38 7.26
C SER A 162 4.44 0.06 7.18
N SER A 163 4.68 1.33 7.55
CA SER A 163 6.01 1.90 7.69
C SER A 163 6.72 1.31 8.91
N CYS A 164 7.93 0.85 8.71
CA CYS A 164 8.81 0.28 9.72
C CYS A 164 10.22 0.82 9.49
N THR A 165 11.12 0.59 10.41
CA THR A 165 12.55 0.94 10.25
C THR A 165 13.42 -0.29 10.42
N THR A 166 14.58 -0.31 9.79
CA THR A 166 15.62 -1.31 10.05
C THR A 166 16.56 -0.89 11.18
N SER A 167 16.52 0.39 11.58
CA SER A 167 17.35 0.95 12.66
C SER A 167 16.58 1.05 13.97
N VAL A 168 17.04 0.34 14.99
CA VAL A 168 16.48 0.43 16.36
C VAL A 168 16.68 1.82 16.94
N ASP A 169 17.76 2.52 16.58
CA ASP A 169 18.10 3.85 17.10
C ASP A 169 17.04 4.90 16.71
N VAL A 170 16.41 4.71 15.55
CA VAL A 170 15.28 5.58 15.10
C VAL A 170 14.12 5.54 16.10
N LEU A 171 13.90 4.38 16.76
CA LEU A 171 12.83 4.22 17.74
C LEU A 171 13.09 4.93 19.07
N ASP A 172 14.34 5.26 19.37
CA ASP A 172 14.69 5.97 20.63
C ASP A 172 14.11 7.39 20.66
N SER A 173 13.76 7.91 19.49
CA SER A 173 13.07 9.20 19.36
C SER A 173 11.69 9.17 20.02
N GLU A 174 11.36 10.23 20.77
CA GLU A 174 10.05 10.42 21.39
C GLU A 174 8.89 10.48 20.36
N ILE A 175 9.22 10.72 19.08
CA ILE A 175 8.24 10.71 17.99
C ILE A 175 7.71 9.29 17.75
N PHE A 176 8.53 8.24 17.91
CA PHE A 176 8.17 6.86 17.60
C PHE A 176 7.84 6.03 18.83
N LEU A 177 8.84 5.58 19.56
CA LEU A 177 8.69 4.75 20.75
C LEU A 177 8.97 5.55 22.02
N GLY A 178 10.04 6.34 22.01
CA GLY A 178 10.53 7.09 23.16
C GLY A 178 10.98 6.21 24.31
N LYS A 179 11.25 6.86 25.45
CA LYS A 179 11.84 6.21 26.65
C LYS A 179 10.84 6.02 27.79
N THR A 180 9.72 6.71 27.77
CA THR A 180 8.77 6.78 28.90
C THR A 180 7.34 6.39 28.49
N GLY A 181 6.50 6.15 29.50
CA GLY A 181 5.09 5.80 29.27
C GLY A 181 4.87 4.36 28.79
N ARG A 182 3.61 3.99 28.65
CA ARG A 182 3.21 2.70 28.06
C ARG A 182 3.48 2.72 26.57
N ARG A 183 4.26 1.75 26.09
CA ARG A 183 4.69 1.71 24.70
C ARG A 183 4.88 0.27 24.21
N THR A 184 4.61 0.05 22.95
CA THR A 184 4.80 -1.24 22.30
C THR A 184 5.87 -1.12 21.22
N MET A 185 6.84 -2.02 21.25
CA MET A 185 7.83 -2.23 20.22
C MET A 185 7.50 -3.53 19.47
N PHE A 186 7.25 -3.44 18.20
CA PHE A 186 7.16 -4.60 17.31
C PHE A 186 8.56 -4.95 16.78
N THR A 187 8.93 -6.22 16.89
CA THR A 187 10.07 -6.82 16.21
C THR A 187 9.52 -7.75 15.13
N LEU A 188 9.80 -7.43 13.88
CA LEU A 188 9.16 -8.02 12.71
C LEU A 188 10.18 -8.83 11.92
N GLN A 189 9.98 -10.12 11.80
CA GLN A 189 10.73 -10.96 10.86
C GLN A 189 10.01 -10.91 9.51
N CYS A 190 10.52 -10.06 8.62
CA CYS A 190 9.89 -9.75 7.33
C CYS A 190 10.44 -10.64 6.21
N LYS A 191 9.58 -10.94 5.22
CA LYS A 191 9.91 -11.67 3.98
C LYS A 191 9.66 -10.82 2.74
N SER A 192 8.72 -9.87 2.82
CA SER A 192 8.23 -9.08 1.68
C SER A 192 8.45 -7.58 1.81
N ALA A 193 9.15 -7.12 2.85
CA ALA A 193 9.45 -5.71 3.05
C ALA A 193 10.25 -5.11 1.88
N ARG A 194 10.00 -3.83 1.60
CA ARG A 194 10.68 -3.06 0.55
C ARG A 194 11.40 -1.89 1.18
N ASP A 195 12.68 -1.71 0.86
CA ASP A 195 13.41 -0.50 1.21
C ASP A 195 12.89 0.66 0.36
N ILE A 196 12.36 1.67 1.02
CA ILE A 196 11.86 2.88 0.36
C ILE A 196 12.64 4.12 0.76
N SER A 197 13.74 3.97 1.51
CA SER A 197 14.53 5.08 2.07
C SER A 197 14.97 6.10 1.00
N GLN A 198 15.36 5.62 -0.19
CA GLN A 198 15.78 6.46 -1.31
C GLN A 198 14.62 7.17 -2.03
N HIS A 199 13.38 6.79 -1.74
CA HIS A 199 12.16 7.31 -2.36
C HIS A 199 11.23 7.97 -1.34
N SER A 200 11.55 7.88 -0.04
CA SER A 200 10.80 8.49 1.05
C SER A 200 11.01 10.00 1.10
N PHE A 201 9.99 10.72 1.55
CA PHE A 201 10.12 12.15 1.87
C PHE A 201 11.03 12.39 3.08
N TYR A 202 11.24 11.36 3.92
CA TYR A 202 12.08 11.35 5.12
C TYR A 202 13.18 10.28 5.04
N PRO A 203 14.22 10.47 4.23
CA PRO A 203 15.23 9.42 3.98
C PRO A 203 16.03 9.01 5.23
N ALA A 204 16.10 9.87 6.25
CA ALA A 204 16.82 9.59 7.50
C ALA A 204 16.09 8.60 8.45
N GLU A 205 14.94 8.07 8.06
CA GLU A 205 14.18 7.11 8.88
C GLU A 205 14.56 5.64 8.61
N ASP A 206 15.45 5.37 7.66
CA ASP A 206 15.77 4.02 7.19
C ASP A 206 14.51 3.18 6.97
N GLU A 207 13.55 3.80 6.27
CA GLU A 207 12.18 3.31 6.17
C GLU A 207 12.10 2.11 5.24
N VAL A 208 11.51 1.05 5.76
CA VAL A 208 11.05 -0.11 4.99
C VAL A 208 9.53 -0.19 5.03
N LEU A 209 8.92 -0.51 3.91
CA LEU A 209 7.47 -0.61 3.80
C LEU A 209 7.03 -2.06 3.68
N LEU A 210 6.16 -2.48 4.59
CA LEU A 210 5.42 -3.72 4.47
C LEU A 210 4.23 -3.52 3.56
N MET A 211 3.97 -4.52 2.73
CA MET A 211 2.84 -4.52 1.82
C MET A 211 1.51 -4.54 2.58
N ALA A 212 0.49 -3.93 2.02
CA ALA A 212 -0.88 -4.07 2.53
C ALA A 212 -1.28 -5.55 2.58
N ALA A 213 -2.12 -5.90 3.55
CA ALA A 213 -2.58 -7.27 3.79
C ALA A 213 -1.46 -8.27 4.13
N THR A 214 -0.37 -7.82 4.73
CA THR A 214 0.69 -8.72 5.24
C THR A 214 0.18 -9.52 6.44
N GLN A 215 0.33 -10.84 6.38
CA GLN A 215 -0.08 -11.75 7.45
C GLN A 215 1.10 -12.10 8.34
N PHE A 216 0.86 -12.06 9.65
CA PHE A 216 1.85 -12.39 10.66
C PHE A 216 1.38 -13.49 11.60
N LYS A 217 2.34 -14.28 12.11
CA LYS A 217 2.21 -15.15 13.28
C LYS A 217 2.77 -14.44 14.48
N VAL A 218 2.00 -14.34 15.56
CA VAL A 218 2.48 -13.81 16.84
C VAL A 218 3.37 -14.86 17.52
N LYS A 219 4.65 -14.59 17.65
CA LYS A 219 5.65 -15.49 18.27
C LYS A 219 5.69 -15.37 19.77
N GLY A 220 5.48 -14.17 20.29
CA GLY A 220 5.47 -13.90 21.71
C GLY A 220 5.35 -12.43 22.03
N CYS A 221 5.14 -12.17 23.33
CA CYS A 221 5.19 -10.84 23.92
C CYS A 221 6.03 -10.88 25.18
N LEU A 222 7.00 -9.97 25.30
CA LEU A 222 7.80 -9.75 26.49
C LEU A 222 7.40 -8.40 27.11
N THR A 223 7.11 -8.39 28.40
CA THR A 223 6.82 -7.15 29.14
C THR A 223 7.99 -6.76 30.00
N GLN A 224 8.47 -5.54 29.85
CA GLN A 224 9.54 -4.97 30.65
C GLN A 224 9.10 -3.60 31.20
N GLY A 225 8.52 -3.58 32.40
CA GLY A 225 7.90 -2.38 32.93
C GLY A 225 6.74 -1.89 32.04
N ASN A 226 6.87 -0.67 31.52
CA ASN A 226 5.89 -0.07 30.61
C ASN A 226 6.21 -0.35 29.10
N LEU A 227 7.23 -1.15 28.79
CA LEU A 227 7.58 -1.54 27.42
C LEU A 227 7.07 -2.95 27.15
N TYR A 228 6.28 -3.09 26.10
CA TYR A 228 5.79 -4.37 25.57
C TYR A 228 6.50 -4.64 24.25
N ILE A 229 7.24 -5.76 24.18
CA ILE A 229 7.97 -6.17 22.97
C ILE A 229 7.21 -7.33 22.34
N ILE A 230 6.61 -7.09 21.20
CA ILE A 230 5.80 -8.06 20.46
C ILE A 230 6.59 -8.56 19.26
N GLN A 231 6.84 -9.86 19.21
CA GLN A 231 7.55 -10.51 18.11
C GLN A 231 6.54 -11.08 17.11
N LEU A 232 6.65 -10.65 15.87
CA LEU A 232 5.84 -11.11 14.73
C LEU A 232 6.74 -11.75 13.66
N GLU A 233 6.27 -12.84 13.08
CA GLU A 233 6.88 -13.50 11.93
C GLU A 233 5.92 -13.41 10.75
N GLU A 234 6.36 -12.83 9.64
CA GLU A 234 5.58 -12.82 8.40
C GLU A 234 5.38 -14.24 7.88
N ILE A 235 4.13 -14.60 7.61
CA ILE A 235 3.73 -15.89 7.05
C ILE A 235 3.04 -15.72 5.71
N ILE A 236 3.17 -16.73 4.85
CA ILE A 236 2.48 -16.74 3.56
C ILE A 236 1.03 -17.19 3.82
N PRO A 237 0.03 -16.36 3.47
CA PRO A 237 -1.37 -16.75 3.59
C PRO A 237 -1.71 -17.88 2.59
N PRO A 238 -2.75 -18.72 2.86
CA PRO A 238 -3.14 -19.82 1.99
C PRO A 238 -3.62 -19.39 0.61
N PHE A 239 -4.00 -18.11 0.47
CA PHE A 239 -4.35 -17.46 -0.80
C PHE A 239 -3.90 -15.98 -0.75
N PRO A 240 -3.61 -15.36 -1.91
CA PRO A 240 -3.16 -13.97 -1.94
C PRO A 240 -4.21 -13.02 -1.36
N LEU A 241 -3.84 -12.31 -0.28
CA LEU A 241 -4.68 -11.28 0.33
C LEU A 241 -4.52 -9.92 -0.38
N LEU A 242 -3.40 -9.70 -1.06
CA LEU A 242 -3.13 -8.58 -1.95
C LEU A 242 -2.92 -9.12 -3.36
N GLN A 243 -3.72 -8.66 -4.32
CA GLN A 243 -3.62 -9.11 -5.71
C GLN A 243 -2.27 -8.69 -6.31
N PRO A 244 -1.49 -9.60 -6.91
CA PRO A 244 -0.27 -9.23 -7.61
C PRO A 244 -0.58 -8.35 -8.83
N VAL A 245 0.36 -7.47 -9.19
CA VAL A 245 0.30 -6.66 -10.40
C VAL A 245 1.29 -7.18 -11.44
N PRO A 246 0.97 -7.12 -12.74
CA PRO A 246 1.97 -7.32 -13.79
C PRO A 246 3.03 -6.22 -13.69
N ILE A 247 4.30 -6.59 -13.50
CA ILE A 247 5.40 -5.64 -13.41
C ILE A 247 5.72 -5.16 -14.82
N ILE A 248 5.64 -3.84 -15.07
CA ILE A 248 6.00 -3.20 -16.33
C ILE A 248 7.30 -2.43 -16.12
N GLY A 249 8.22 -2.53 -17.08
CA GLY A 249 9.53 -1.83 -17.03
C GLY A 249 10.67 -2.63 -16.41
N SER A 250 10.47 -3.89 -16.07
CA SER A 250 11.58 -4.80 -15.79
C SER A 250 12.33 -5.10 -17.11
N LEU A 251 13.61 -4.73 -17.19
CA LEU A 251 14.48 -5.22 -18.25
C LEU A 251 14.55 -6.74 -18.07
N SER A 252 14.05 -7.47 -19.05
CA SER A 252 14.26 -8.92 -19.16
C SER A 252 15.76 -9.16 -19.24
N ILE A 253 16.36 -9.60 -18.14
CA ILE A 253 17.67 -10.22 -18.19
C ILE A 253 17.43 -11.52 -18.95
N HIS A 254 17.78 -11.53 -20.24
CA HIS A 254 17.83 -12.75 -21.03
C HIS A 254 18.84 -13.67 -20.37
N SER A 255 18.37 -14.62 -19.59
CA SER A 255 19.09 -15.84 -19.32
C SER A 255 19.13 -16.58 -20.66
N ASN A 256 20.27 -16.55 -21.32
CA ASN A 256 20.55 -17.41 -22.47
C ASN A 256 20.26 -18.85 -22.08
N PRO A 257 19.47 -19.59 -22.87
CA PRO A 257 19.30 -21.02 -22.61
C PRO A 257 20.68 -21.70 -22.82
N PRO A 258 20.96 -22.77 -22.07
CA PRO A 258 22.21 -23.52 -22.26
C PRO A 258 22.28 -24.04 -23.69
N VAL A 259 23.42 -23.83 -24.31
CA VAL A 259 23.75 -24.32 -25.66
C VAL A 259 23.89 -25.84 -25.56
N ASP A 260 22.87 -26.56 -25.96
CA ASP A 260 22.93 -28.01 -26.15
C ASP A 260 23.68 -28.29 -27.45
N SER A 261 24.69 -29.12 -27.30
CA SER A 261 25.63 -29.59 -28.31
C SER A 261 24.94 -30.31 -29.49
N ILE A 262 25.27 -29.86 -30.69
CA ILE A 262 24.82 -30.43 -31.94
C ILE A 262 25.37 -31.85 -32.09
N THR A 263 24.48 -32.80 -32.33
CA THR A 263 24.81 -34.07 -33.00
C THR A 263 24.00 -34.17 -34.30
N THR A 264 24.73 -34.18 -35.39
CA THR A 264 24.28 -34.34 -36.77
C THR A 264 23.70 -35.74 -37.01
N SER A 265 22.54 -35.84 -37.65
CA SER A 265 22.27 -36.93 -38.62
C SER A 265 21.20 -36.50 -39.64
N SER A 266 21.58 -36.69 -40.86
CA SER A 266 20.89 -36.48 -42.13
C SER A 266 19.70 -37.42 -42.34
N GLY A 267 18.63 -36.92 -42.99
CA GLY A 267 17.54 -37.78 -43.47
C GLY A 267 16.48 -37.03 -44.27
N THR A 268 16.46 -37.28 -45.52
CA THR A 268 15.74 -36.72 -46.65
C THR A 268 14.24 -36.98 -46.71
N SER A 269 13.47 -36.00 -47.22
CA SER A 269 12.46 -36.12 -48.31
C SER A 269 10.94 -36.15 -48.02
N LYS A 270 10.28 -35.23 -48.71
CA LYS A 270 9.03 -35.23 -49.54
C LYS A 270 7.66 -34.85 -48.92
N ASN A 271 7.26 -33.71 -49.45
CA ASN A 271 5.93 -33.28 -49.94
C ASN A 271 4.65 -34.09 -49.67
N LYS A 272 3.62 -33.42 -49.21
CA LYS A 272 2.36 -33.29 -49.99
C LYS A 272 1.40 -32.24 -49.43
N THR A 273 0.96 -31.38 -50.34
CA THR A 273 -0.11 -30.39 -50.28
C THR A 273 -1.50 -31.04 -50.27
N VAL A 274 -2.49 -30.53 -49.53
CA VAL A 274 -3.90 -30.51 -49.90
C VAL A 274 -4.62 -29.31 -49.26
N LYS A 275 -5.34 -28.56 -50.14
CA LYS A 275 -6.28 -27.44 -49.87
C LYS A 275 -7.68 -27.97 -49.65
N SER A 276 -8.51 -27.24 -48.86
CA SER A 276 -9.92 -26.85 -49.12
C SER A 276 -10.53 -26.27 -47.85
N SER A 277 -10.89 -25.04 -47.75
CA SER A 277 -12.09 -24.27 -48.22
C SER A 277 -13.41 -24.79 -47.66
N THR A 278 -14.06 -24.01 -46.80
CA THR A 278 -15.44 -23.53 -46.99
C THR A 278 -15.86 -22.55 -45.84
N LYS A 279 -16.60 -21.57 -46.30
CA LYS A 279 -17.15 -20.42 -45.56
C LYS A 279 -18.67 -20.67 -45.28
N PRO A 280 -19.38 -19.76 -44.57
CA PRO A 280 -20.47 -20.00 -43.63
C PRO A 280 -21.88 -19.90 -44.20
N PRO A 281 -22.93 -19.89 -43.38
CA PRO A 281 -24.01 -18.96 -43.67
C PRO A 281 -24.57 -18.15 -42.49
N THR A 282 -25.11 -17.04 -42.92
CA THR A 282 -25.73 -15.89 -42.29
C THR A 282 -27.18 -16.07 -41.85
N SER A 283 -27.62 -15.13 -40.97
CA SER A 283 -28.93 -14.47 -40.83
C SER A 283 -30.07 -15.17 -40.08
N LYS A 284 -30.87 -14.52 -39.25
CA LYS A 284 -31.75 -13.34 -39.46
C LYS A 284 -32.37 -12.83 -38.14
N HIS A 285 -32.54 -11.54 -38.07
CA HIS A 285 -33.51 -10.67 -37.40
C HIS A 285 -34.73 -11.29 -36.69
N VAL A 286 -35.19 -10.65 -35.58
CA VAL A 286 -36.45 -9.94 -35.46
C VAL A 286 -36.48 -9.09 -34.16
N ALA A 287 -37.07 -7.96 -34.23
CA ALA A 287 -37.31 -6.72 -33.61
C ALA A 287 -38.21 -6.69 -32.35
N ALA A 288 -37.93 -5.68 -31.53
CA ALA A 288 -38.77 -4.67 -30.86
C ALA A 288 -39.95 -5.07 -29.97
N ALA A 289 -39.96 -4.51 -28.77
CA ALA A 289 -41.07 -3.67 -28.28
C ALA A 289 -40.70 -2.91 -26.97
N ASP A 290 -41.04 -1.67 -27.01
CA ASP A 290 -41.08 -0.59 -26.04
C ASP A 290 -41.89 -0.91 -24.77
N ASN A 291 -41.49 -0.37 -23.60
CA ASN A 291 -42.38 0.47 -22.80
C ASN A 291 -41.69 1.10 -21.59
N SER A 292 -41.81 2.41 -21.57
CA SER A 292 -41.51 3.36 -20.50
C SER A 292 -42.36 3.19 -19.25
N ILE A 293 -41.78 3.34 -18.04
CA ILE A 293 -42.50 3.95 -16.90
C ILE A 293 -41.51 4.76 -16.10
N ILE A 294 -41.76 6.05 -15.97
CA ILE A 294 -41.11 7.06 -15.17
C ILE A 294 -41.76 7.03 -13.76
N GLY A 295 -40.93 6.97 -12.71
CA GLY A 295 -41.37 7.21 -11.32
C GLY A 295 -40.26 7.93 -10.54
N PRO A 296 -40.59 8.78 -9.52
CA PRO A 296 -39.79 9.96 -9.19
C PRO A 296 -38.61 9.71 -8.28
N MET A 297 -37.57 10.53 -8.48
CA MET A 297 -36.37 10.67 -7.66
C MET A 297 -36.71 11.02 -6.19
N SER A 298 -36.31 10.17 -5.27
CA SER A 298 -36.22 10.51 -3.85
C SER A 298 -34.82 10.99 -3.56
N THR A 299 -34.69 12.25 -3.19
CA THR A 299 -33.45 12.91 -2.76
C THR A 299 -33.00 12.33 -1.42
N VAL A 300 -31.97 11.51 -1.42
CA VAL A 300 -31.29 11.10 -0.19
C VAL A 300 -30.24 12.15 0.16
N LYS A 301 -30.54 12.97 1.15
CA LYS A 301 -29.54 13.83 1.82
C LYS A 301 -28.62 12.93 2.63
N ILE A 302 -27.40 12.74 2.16
CA ILE A 302 -26.35 12.04 2.92
C ILE A 302 -25.84 13.01 3.98
N THR A 303 -26.10 12.71 5.24
CA THR A 303 -25.55 13.39 6.41
C THR A 303 -24.07 13.03 6.57
N ALA A 304 -23.18 13.85 5.99
CA ALA A 304 -21.73 13.72 6.12
C ALA A 304 -21.19 14.14 7.51
N SER A 305 -22.06 14.61 8.41
CA SER A 305 -21.63 15.31 9.64
C SER A 305 -21.24 14.40 10.82
N THR A 306 -21.75 13.17 10.92
CA THR A 306 -21.54 12.34 12.12
C THR A 306 -20.25 11.53 12.11
N ASN A 307 -19.67 11.26 10.92
CA ASN A 307 -18.41 10.54 10.83
C ASN A 307 -17.17 11.44 11.05
N LYS A 308 -17.26 12.74 10.76
CA LYS A 308 -16.16 13.68 10.97
C LYS A 308 -15.88 13.87 12.46
N VAL A 309 -16.91 14.06 13.27
CA VAL A 309 -16.78 14.25 14.73
C VAL A 309 -16.21 13.01 15.43
N ARG A 310 -16.55 11.79 14.99
CA ARG A 310 -15.98 10.56 15.57
C ARG A 310 -14.51 10.34 15.19
N LYS A 311 -14.10 10.71 13.99
CA LYS A 311 -12.70 10.61 13.54
C LYS A 311 -11.82 11.64 14.25
N GLU A 312 -12.25 12.89 14.34
CA GLU A 312 -11.55 13.93 15.07
C GLU A 312 -11.36 13.57 16.55
N THR A 313 -12.36 12.97 17.20
CA THR A 313 -12.25 12.54 18.60
C THR A 313 -11.27 11.36 18.76
N CYS A 314 -11.13 10.47 17.78
CA CYS A 314 -10.18 9.36 17.83
C CYS A 314 -8.75 9.84 17.56
N MET A 315 -8.53 10.69 16.57
CA MET A 315 -7.25 11.31 16.29
C MET A 315 -6.77 12.24 17.41
N PHE A 316 -7.67 13.06 17.97
CA PHE A 316 -7.35 13.90 19.13
C PHE A 316 -6.93 13.08 20.35
N LYS A 317 -7.56 11.91 20.60
CA LYS A 317 -7.15 11.00 21.67
C LYS A 317 -5.79 10.37 21.42
N ILE A 318 -5.43 10.06 20.17
CA ILE A 318 -4.11 9.55 19.81
C ILE A 318 -3.05 10.66 19.98
N ILE A 319 -3.33 11.87 19.52
CA ILE A 319 -2.45 13.03 19.69
C ILE A 319 -2.25 13.37 21.17
N LEU A 320 -3.32 13.46 21.94
CA LEU A 320 -3.25 13.72 23.41
C LEU A 320 -2.58 12.59 24.19
N SER A 321 -2.48 11.38 23.64
CA SER A 321 -1.73 10.26 24.25
C SER A 321 -0.24 10.29 23.88
N LEU A 322 0.15 11.12 22.91
CA LEU A 322 1.54 11.28 22.48
C LEU A 322 2.26 12.43 23.21
N TYR A 323 1.51 13.30 23.89
CA TYR A 323 2.00 14.35 24.78
C TYR A 323 1.65 14.01 26.24
#